data_481d4a6b6090e061099ede453513f8f8
#
_entry.id   481d4a6b6090e061099ede453513f8f8
#
_cell.length_a   1.000
_cell.length_b   1.000
_cell.length_c   1.000
_cell.angle_alpha   90.00
_cell.angle_beta   90.00
_cell.angle_gamma   90.00
#
_symmetry.space_group_name_H-M   'P 1'
#
loop_
_entity.id
_entity.type
_entity.pdbx_description
1 polymer ?
#
loop_
_entity_poly.entity_id
_entity_poly.type
_entity_poly.pdbx_seq_one_letter_code
_entity_poly.pdbx_strand_id
1 'polypeptide(L)'
;MKTGMEKTGRNLKATRLETWAMPGVPDVVLCDELGNFHFVELKATAGNAVDLRPHQVAWLTNHGHGSVWVMIRKHKTKNQPEQLFLYRGAEAVDLKMEGLKVEPYHHVAGTVDWQKVFDLICPTTSHTIP
;
A
#
# COMPACT_ATOMS: atom_id res chain seq x y z
N MET A 1 7.76 0.97 6.41
CA MET A 1 7.16 -0.33 6.15
C MET A 1 7.98 -1.50 6.68
N LYS A 2 9.28 -1.49 6.47
CA LYS A 2 10.14 -2.57 6.94
C LYS A 2 10.05 -2.77 8.45
N THR A 3 10.09 -1.68 9.22
CA THR A 3 9.94 -1.74 10.66
C THR A 3 8.57 -2.30 11.06
N GLY A 4 7.53 -1.95 10.29
CA GLY A 4 6.19 -2.48 10.52
C GLY A 4 6.13 -3.98 10.30
N MET A 5 6.79 -4.48 9.25
CA MET A 5 6.86 -5.92 8.99
C MET A 5 7.49 -6.67 10.16
N GLU A 6 8.56 -6.11 10.71
CA GLU A 6 9.26 -6.74 11.84
C GLU A 6 8.38 -6.86 13.08
N LYS A 7 7.41 -5.97 13.22
CA LYS A 7 6.50 -6.00 14.37
C LYS A 7 5.41 -7.06 14.28
N THR A 8 5.23 -7.66 13.12
CA THR A 8 4.14 -8.64 12.92
C THR A 8 4.49 -10.05 13.34
N GLY A 9 5.77 -10.36 13.43
CA GLY A 9 6.20 -11.73 13.66
C GLY A 9 5.97 -12.66 12.48
N ARG A 10 5.47 -12.13 11.36
CA ARG A 10 5.25 -12.93 10.14
C ARG A 10 6.54 -13.02 9.33
N ASN A 11 6.68 -14.11 8.59
CA ASN A 11 7.84 -14.33 7.71
C ASN A 11 7.56 -13.75 6.32
N LEU A 12 7.55 -12.42 6.22
CA LEU A 12 7.35 -11.70 4.98
C LEU A 12 8.69 -11.26 4.41
N LYS A 13 8.85 -11.41 3.10
CA LYS A 13 10.07 -11.00 2.41
C LYS A 13 9.75 -9.81 1.52
N ALA A 14 10.41 -8.68 1.75
CA ALA A 14 10.23 -7.48 0.95
C ALA A 14 11.41 -7.28 0.03
N THR A 15 11.15 -6.97 -1.23
CA THR A 15 12.17 -6.61 -2.19
C THR A 15 11.85 -5.24 -2.77
N ARG A 16 12.80 -4.31 -2.68
CA ARG A 16 12.65 -3.00 -3.29
C ARG A 16 12.95 -3.13 -4.77
N LEU A 17 12.06 -2.60 -5.60
CA LEU A 17 12.20 -2.71 -7.06
C LEU A 17 12.89 -1.48 -7.63
N GLU A 18 13.76 -1.71 -8.63
CA GLU A 18 14.42 -0.63 -9.36
C GLU A 18 13.46 -0.15 -10.45
N THR A 19 12.93 1.04 -10.27
CA THR A 19 11.87 1.54 -11.15
C THR A 19 12.38 2.30 -12.35
N TRP A 20 13.68 2.64 -12.41
CA TRP A 20 14.23 3.37 -13.55
C TRP A 20 14.16 2.59 -14.86
N ALA A 21 14.21 1.26 -14.79
CA ALA A 21 14.14 0.40 -15.97
C ALA A 21 12.69 0.00 -16.29
N MET A 22 11.79 0.15 -15.35
CA MET A 22 10.38 -0.25 -15.47
C MET A 22 9.48 0.81 -14.83
N PRO A 23 9.30 1.95 -15.51
CA PRO A 23 8.51 3.03 -14.95
C PRO A 23 7.09 2.59 -14.62
N GLY A 24 6.59 3.02 -13.49
CA GLY A 24 5.23 2.72 -13.06
C GLY A 24 5.09 1.49 -12.18
N VAL A 25 6.08 0.62 -12.16
CA VAL A 25 6.07 -0.53 -11.26
C VAL A 25 6.14 -0.04 -9.82
N PRO A 26 5.35 -0.62 -8.88
CA PRO A 26 5.38 -0.21 -7.48
C PRO A 26 6.76 -0.38 -6.84
N ASP A 27 6.98 0.34 -5.73
CA ASP A 27 8.28 0.38 -5.07
C ASP A 27 8.73 -0.94 -4.49
N VAL A 28 7.79 -1.75 -4.02
CA VAL A 28 8.10 -2.94 -3.23
C VAL A 28 7.24 -4.12 -3.68
N VAL A 29 7.86 -5.29 -3.74
CA VAL A 29 7.13 -6.55 -3.85
C VAL A 29 7.33 -7.32 -2.54
N LEU A 30 6.25 -7.86 -2.00
CA LEU A 30 6.26 -8.70 -0.81
C LEU A 30 5.98 -10.14 -1.24
N CYS A 31 6.74 -11.08 -0.67
CA CYS A 31 6.42 -12.50 -0.81
C CYS A 31 5.99 -12.99 0.56
N ASP A 32 4.79 -13.54 0.68
CA ASP A 32 4.29 -14.02 1.96
C ASP A 32 4.67 -15.48 2.22
N GLU A 33 4.26 -16.00 3.37
CA GLU A 33 4.61 -17.36 3.80
C GLU A 33 4.04 -18.43 2.88
N LEU A 34 2.98 -18.09 2.16
CA LEU A 34 2.34 -19.03 1.23
C LEU A 34 2.92 -18.96 -0.18
N GLY A 35 3.93 -18.10 -0.38
CA GLY A 35 4.55 -17.91 -1.69
C GLY A 35 3.80 -16.97 -2.61
N ASN A 36 2.82 -16.22 -2.10
CA ASN A 36 2.09 -15.25 -2.89
C ASN A 36 2.79 -13.90 -2.90
N PHE A 37 2.72 -13.21 -4.04
CA PHE A 37 3.35 -11.91 -4.21
C PHE A 37 2.31 -10.79 -4.13
N HIS A 38 2.73 -9.68 -3.53
CA HIS A 38 1.90 -8.51 -3.31
C HIS A 38 2.74 -7.28 -3.63
N PHE A 39 2.19 -6.34 -4.39
CA PHE A 39 2.91 -5.13 -4.79
C PHE A 39 2.39 -3.94 -4.00
N VAL A 40 3.31 -3.12 -3.52
CA VAL A 40 2.97 -1.94 -2.72
C VAL A 40 3.69 -0.72 -3.24
N GLU A 41 2.92 0.29 -3.62
CA GLU A 41 3.44 1.62 -3.95
C GLU A 41 3.44 2.43 -2.67
N LEU A 42 4.58 3.02 -2.33
CA LEU A 42 4.73 3.81 -1.11
C LEU A 42 4.66 5.30 -1.45
N LYS A 43 3.79 6.03 -0.78
CA LYS A 43 3.66 7.47 -0.94
C LYS A 43 3.62 8.16 0.42
N ALA A 44 4.03 9.42 0.44
CA ALA A 44 3.91 10.27 1.61
C ALA A 44 3.35 11.60 1.16
N THR A 45 2.55 12.23 2.01
CA THR A 45 1.96 13.53 1.69
C THR A 45 1.80 14.37 2.95
N ALA A 46 1.82 15.68 2.79
CA ALA A 46 1.54 16.60 3.87
C ALA A 46 0.07 17.05 3.87
N GLY A 47 -0.59 16.91 2.72
CA GLY A 47 -1.99 17.32 2.54
C GLY A 47 -2.85 16.15 2.09
N ASN A 48 -3.83 16.44 1.24
CA ASN A 48 -4.73 15.42 0.71
C ASN A 48 -4.37 14.94 -0.69
N ALA A 49 -3.57 15.71 -1.42
CA ALA A 49 -3.17 15.33 -2.77
C ALA A 49 -2.18 14.17 -2.73
N VAL A 50 -2.35 13.22 -3.63
CA VAL A 50 -1.46 12.06 -3.76
C VAL A 50 -0.75 12.16 -5.10
N ASP A 51 0.58 12.21 -5.07
CA ASP A 51 1.38 12.38 -6.26
C ASP A 51 1.62 11.04 -6.95
N LEU A 52 0.67 10.65 -7.78
CA LEU A 52 0.80 9.48 -8.63
C LEU A 52 1.04 9.95 -10.07
N ARG A 53 2.14 9.50 -10.66
CA ARG A 53 2.47 9.86 -12.04
C ARG A 53 1.65 9.03 -13.03
N PRO A 54 1.44 9.52 -14.27
CA PRO A 54 0.58 8.81 -15.23
C PRO A 54 0.95 7.35 -15.45
N HIS A 55 2.24 7.02 -15.55
CA HIS A 55 2.65 5.63 -15.76
C HIS A 55 2.45 4.77 -14.50
N GLN A 56 2.49 5.38 -13.31
CA GLN A 56 2.15 4.66 -12.07
C GLN A 56 0.65 4.36 -12.03
N VAL A 57 -0.17 5.33 -12.40
CA VAL A 57 -1.63 5.13 -12.47
C VAL A 57 -1.95 4.01 -13.46
N ALA A 58 -1.30 4.03 -14.63
CA ALA A 58 -1.53 3.02 -15.66
C ALA A 58 -1.17 1.62 -15.17
N TRP A 59 0.00 1.48 -14.55
CA TRP A 59 0.43 0.18 -14.06
C TRP A 59 -0.49 -0.34 -12.97
N LEU A 60 -0.81 0.50 -11.99
CA LEU A 60 -1.69 0.13 -10.88
C LEU A 60 -3.07 -0.26 -11.37
N THR A 61 -3.61 0.49 -12.32
CA THR A 61 -4.93 0.21 -12.88
C THR A 61 -4.94 -1.09 -13.66
N ASN A 62 -3.92 -1.31 -14.49
CA ASN A 62 -3.84 -2.50 -15.32
C ASN A 62 -3.68 -3.78 -14.50
N HIS A 63 -3.10 -3.66 -13.31
CA HIS A 63 -2.87 -4.81 -12.42
C HIS A 63 -3.77 -4.79 -11.20
N GLY A 64 -4.78 -3.92 -11.20
CA GLY A 64 -5.61 -3.68 -10.01
C GLY A 64 -6.48 -4.85 -9.58
N HIS A 65 -6.65 -5.85 -10.43
CA HIS A 65 -7.37 -7.07 -10.07
C HIS A 65 -6.51 -8.03 -9.24
N GLY A 66 -5.22 -7.81 -9.18
CA GLY A 66 -4.30 -8.60 -8.36
C GLY A 66 -4.07 -7.96 -7.00
N SER A 67 -3.13 -8.52 -6.23
CA SER A 67 -2.75 -7.96 -4.94
C SER A 67 -1.78 -6.80 -5.15
N VAL A 68 -2.33 -5.64 -5.43
CA VAL A 68 -1.61 -4.42 -5.73
C VAL A 68 -2.19 -3.31 -4.87
N TRP A 69 -1.33 -2.60 -4.16
CA TRP A 69 -1.73 -1.68 -3.10
C TRP A 69 -0.98 -0.36 -3.20
N VAL A 70 -1.60 0.69 -2.67
CA VAL A 70 -0.97 1.98 -2.46
C VAL A 70 -1.05 2.27 -0.96
N MET A 71 0.10 2.45 -0.34
CA MET A 71 0.20 2.74 1.09
C MET A 71 0.69 4.18 1.24
N ILE A 72 -0.12 5.02 1.86
CA ILE A 72 0.15 6.45 1.95
C ILE A 72 0.29 6.87 3.40
N ARG A 73 1.42 7.50 3.71
CA ARG A 73 1.64 8.11 5.01
C ARG A 73 1.36 9.59 4.91
N LYS A 74 0.40 10.07 5.69
CA LYS A 74 0.13 11.50 5.80
C LYS A 74 0.83 12.00 7.05
N HIS A 75 1.71 13.00 6.88
CA HIS A 75 2.51 13.53 7.97
C HIS A 75 1.63 14.16 9.03
N LYS A 76 2.09 14.07 10.28
CA LYS A 76 1.39 14.70 11.39
C LYS A 76 1.38 16.22 11.21
N THR A 77 0.34 16.84 11.72
CA THR A 77 0.23 18.29 11.78
C THR A 77 0.14 18.71 13.25
N LYS A 78 0.05 20.02 13.46
CA LYS A 78 -0.13 20.56 14.81
C LYS A 78 -1.37 19.99 15.49
N ASN A 79 -2.43 19.73 14.71
CA ASN A 79 -3.74 19.33 15.25
C ASN A 79 -4.09 17.89 15.02
N GLN A 80 -3.29 17.15 14.25
CA GLN A 80 -3.60 15.77 13.91
C GLN A 80 -2.36 14.90 13.94
N PRO A 81 -2.51 13.64 14.40
CA PRO A 81 -1.41 12.68 14.38
C PRO A 81 -1.08 12.25 12.96
N GLU A 82 0.03 11.55 12.80
CA GLU A 82 0.36 10.89 11.55
C GLU A 82 -0.72 9.87 11.23
N GLN A 83 -1.00 9.70 9.93
CA GLN A 83 -2.04 8.79 9.47
C GLN A 83 -1.50 7.86 8.40
N LEU A 84 -2.04 6.67 8.34
CA LEU A 84 -1.75 5.70 7.30
C LEU A 84 -3.04 5.37 6.56
N PHE A 85 -2.97 5.46 5.22
CA PHE A 85 -4.09 5.11 4.34
C PHE A 85 -3.65 3.97 3.44
N LEU A 86 -4.48 2.96 3.31
CA LEU A 86 -4.24 1.83 2.43
C LEU A 86 -5.34 1.79 1.37
N TYR A 87 -4.94 1.76 0.11
CA TYR A 87 -5.86 1.68 -1.03
C TYR A 87 -5.52 0.49 -1.90
N ARG A 88 -6.52 -0.05 -2.59
CA ARG A 88 -6.30 -1.03 -3.64
C ARG A 88 -5.74 -0.31 -4.87
N GLY A 89 -4.88 -0.99 -5.63
CA GLY A 89 -4.33 -0.42 -6.87
C GLY A 89 -5.42 -0.02 -7.87
N ALA A 90 -6.54 -0.71 -7.86
CA ALA A 90 -7.67 -0.38 -8.72
C ALA A 90 -8.22 1.04 -8.49
N GLU A 91 -7.91 1.65 -7.34
CA GLU A 91 -8.37 3.00 -7.00
C GLU A 91 -7.42 4.09 -7.51
N ALA A 92 -6.38 3.73 -8.26
CA ALA A 92 -5.32 4.68 -8.62
C ALA A 92 -5.83 5.92 -9.37
N VAL A 93 -6.79 5.75 -10.28
CA VAL A 93 -7.35 6.87 -11.03
C VAL A 93 -8.04 7.85 -10.09
N ASP A 94 -8.90 7.34 -9.22
CA ASP A 94 -9.63 8.18 -8.28
C ASP A 94 -8.69 8.85 -7.28
N LEU A 95 -7.67 8.12 -6.81
CA LEU A 95 -6.64 8.68 -5.94
C LEU A 95 -5.91 9.83 -6.61
N LYS A 96 -5.58 9.69 -7.88
CA LYS A 96 -4.90 10.75 -8.65
C LYS A 96 -5.78 11.98 -8.73
N MET A 97 -7.07 11.80 -8.97
CA MET A 97 -8.00 12.90 -9.18
C MET A 97 -8.46 13.56 -7.88
N GLU A 98 -8.71 12.78 -6.84
CA GLU A 98 -9.36 13.27 -5.63
C GLU A 98 -8.52 13.14 -4.36
N GLY A 99 -7.39 12.47 -4.45
CA GLY A 99 -6.50 12.32 -3.30
C GLY A 99 -7.16 11.54 -2.17
N LEU A 100 -6.83 11.91 -0.94
CA LEU A 100 -7.28 11.20 0.25
C LEU A 100 -8.77 11.36 0.55
N LYS A 101 -9.52 12.07 -0.30
CA LYS A 101 -10.99 12.10 -0.21
C LYS A 101 -11.59 10.77 -0.63
N VAL A 102 -10.86 9.97 -1.41
CA VAL A 102 -11.32 8.64 -1.79
C VAL A 102 -11.38 7.77 -0.55
N GLU A 103 -12.44 7.01 -0.41
CA GLU A 103 -12.63 6.10 0.72
C GLU A 103 -11.51 5.06 0.74
N PRO A 104 -10.71 4.98 1.81
CA PRO A 104 -9.61 4.02 1.86
C PRO A 104 -10.10 2.61 2.17
N TYR A 105 -9.32 1.62 1.75
CA TYR A 105 -9.55 0.25 2.13
C TYR A 105 -9.33 0.08 3.65
N HIS A 106 -8.33 0.79 4.18
CA HIS A 106 -8.03 0.81 5.61
C HIS A 106 -7.39 2.15 5.96
N HIS A 107 -7.70 2.67 7.14
CA HIS A 107 -7.18 3.95 7.60
C HIS A 107 -6.89 3.88 9.10
N VAL A 108 -5.72 4.41 9.49
CA VAL A 108 -5.33 4.48 10.89
C VAL A 108 -4.79 5.88 11.18
N ALA A 109 -5.23 6.46 12.29
CA ALA A 109 -4.67 7.70 12.80
C ALA A 109 -3.90 7.36 14.07
N GLY A 110 -2.66 7.86 14.16
CA GLY A 110 -1.80 7.60 15.32
C GLY A 110 -1.04 6.30 15.18
N THR A 111 -0.97 5.53 16.25
CA THR A 111 -0.21 4.27 16.28
C THR A 111 -0.79 3.26 15.32
N VAL A 112 0.04 2.73 14.44
CA VAL A 112 -0.38 1.77 13.42
C VAL A 112 -0.34 0.35 13.98
N ASP A 113 -1.44 -0.40 13.77
CA ASP A 113 -1.46 -1.82 14.01
C ASP A 113 -0.94 -2.52 12.74
N TRP A 114 0.36 -2.76 12.69
CA TRP A 114 0.99 -3.35 11.51
C TRP A 114 0.53 -4.78 11.22
N GLN A 115 0.14 -5.52 12.25
CA GLN A 115 -0.42 -6.86 12.06
C GLN A 115 -1.68 -6.76 11.19
N LYS A 116 -2.57 -5.83 11.52
CA LYS A 116 -3.80 -5.62 10.75
C LYS A 116 -3.50 -5.22 9.32
N VAL A 117 -2.56 -4.30 9.12
CA VAL A 117 -2.20 -3.81 7.79
C VAL A 117 -1.70 -4.96 6.92
N PHE A 118 -0.75 -5.75 7.42
CA PHE A 118 -0.19 -6.84 6.64
C PHE A 118 -1.14 -8.03 6.50
N ASP A 119 -2.06 -8.22 7.42
CA ASP A 119 -3.10 -9.24 7.27
C ASP A 119 -4.07 -8.87 6.14
N LEU A 120 -4.27 -7.58 5.88
CA LEU A 120 -5.08 -7.13 4.76
C LEU A 120 -4.36 -7.29 3.42
N ILE A 121 -3.07 -6.96 3.37
CA ILE A 121 -2.27 -7.06 2.15
C ILE A 121 -1.96 -8.52 1.82
N CYS A 122 -1.60 -9.28 2.83
CA CYS A 122 -1.13 -10.66 2.69
C CYS A 122 -1.98 -11.58 3.56
N PRO A 123 -3.24 -11.84 3.18
CA PRO A 123 -4.09 -12.71 4.00
C PRO A 123 -3.53 -14.12 4.07
N THR A 124 -3.56 -14.69 5.27
CA THR A 124 -3.07 -16.05 5.49
C THR A 124 -4.17 -17.08 5.46
N THR A 125 -5.40 -16.66 5.69
CA THR A 125 -6.50 -17.56 5.67
C THR A 125 -6.85 -17.85 4.32
N SER A 126 -6.63 -18.93 3.99
CA SER A 126 -7.08 -19.23 2.77
C SER A 126 -8.37 -19.72 2.84
N HIS A 127 -8.80 -19.50 3.46
CA HIS A 127 -9.90 -19.88 3.37
C HIS A 127 -10.44 -20.22 2.41
N THR A 128 -10.14 -20.13 2.17
CA THR A 128 -10.43 -20.32 1.22
C THR A 128 -10.58 -21.49 0.97
N ILE A 129 -10.63 -21.93 1.20
CA ILE A 129 -10.78 -22.95 0.89
C ILE A 129 -11.54 -23.55 1.04
N PRO A 130 -12.18 -23.82 0.89
CA PRO A 130 -12.99 -24.61 0.97
C PRO A 130 -13.11 -25.47 0.57
#